data_e85124229f1d27d7af85f4248f6bc8e1
#
_entry.id   e85124229f1d27d7af85f4248f6bc8e1
#
_cell.length_a   1.000
_cell.length_b   1.000
_cell.length_c   1.000
_cell.angle_alpha   90.00
_cell.angle_beta   90.00
_cell.angle_gamma   90.00
#
_symmetry.space_group_name_H-M   'P 1'
#
loop_
_entity.id
_entity.type
_entity.pdbx_description
1 polymer ?
#
loop_
_entity_poly.entity_id
_entity_poly.type
_entity_poly.pdbx_seq_one_letter_code
_entity_poly.pdbx_strand_id
1 'polypeptide(L)'
;RDDVESRGLGDVYKRQVQYEGLQNILPSHSQKIGMNVYEASEIKKVVNIPVFVVGKINDVRYAADLVERGLVDGVSMGRPLLADPDLPKKALENRFDDITPCGSCGGRCITPEDPHHPVCKCHINPLVGHEYDFPFNPTDKPRKVLIIGAGPGGMYTAVTAAERGHDVTVWEKSKQIGGQLNLAVVSPGKQEMCKWLTHLNYRAKKAGVKFEFKKEATVENVKEFAPDAVVVATGATPLIPTFIKGVGDYPVITTHDVLSRKV
;
A
#
# COMPACT_ATOMS: atom_id res chain seq x y z
N ARG A 1 16.05 -33.77 4.94
CA ARG A 1 16.47 -34.17 6.30
C ARG A 1 15.65 -33.36 7.26
N ASP A 2 14.69 -34.02 7.91
CA ASP A 2 13.94 -33.39 9.00
C ASP A 2 14.91 -33.28 10.18
N ASP A 3 15.32 -32.06 10.44
CA ASP A 3 16.15 -31.75 11.59
C ASP A 3 15.32 -31.96 12.86
N VAL A 4 15.82 -32.73 13.80
CA VAL A 4 15.11 -33.05 15.04
C VAL A 4 14.74 -31.77 15.82
N GLU A 5 15.54 -30.72 15.63
CA GLU A 5 15.32 -29.41 16.25
C GLU A 5 14.18 -28.60 15.64
N SER A 6 13.66 -28.99 14.47
CA SER A 6 12.59 -28.29 13.79
C SER A 6 11.18 -28.86 14.03
N ARG A 7 11.06 -29.79 14.97
CA ARG A 7 9.77 -30.37 15.37
C ARG A 7 9.00 -29.40 16.25
N GLY A 8 7.94 -28.85 15.73
CA GLY A 8 7.08 -27.89 16.40
C GLY A 8 6.74 -26.70 15.52
N LEU A 9 6.45 -25.56 16.09
CA LEU A 9 6.08 -24.34 15.36
C LEU A 9 7.12 -23.92 14.31
N GLY A 10 8.42 -24.15 14.60
CA GLY A 10 9.50 -23.86 13.67
C GLY A 10 9.50 -24.78 12.43
N ASP A 11 9.00 -25.99 12.55
CA ASP A 11 8.97 -26.97 11.46
C ASP A 11 7.89 -26.65 10.44
N VAL A 12 6.72 -26.22 10.89
CA VAL A 12 5.66 -25.71 10.01
C VAL A 12 6.18 -24.50 9.22
N TYR A 13 6.95 -23.65 9.85
CA TYR A 13 7.54 -22.47 9.21
C TYR A 13 8.58 -22.84 8.14
N LYS A 14 9.45 -23.82 8.39
CA LYS A 14 10.48 -24.26 7.45
C LYS A 14 9.90 -25.02 6.25
N ARG A 15 8.87 -25.82 6.43
CA ARG A 15 8.21 -26.54 5.31
C ARG A 15 7.49 -25.64 4.34
N GLN A 16 7.17 -24.42 4.76
CA GLN A 16 6.61 -23.40 3.88
C GLN A 16 7.65 -22.84 2.90
N VAL A 17 8.95 -23.06 3.14
CA VAL A 17 10.08 -22.50 2.35
C VAL A 17 10.69 -23.58 1.42
N GLN A 18 9.89 -24.33 0.69
CA GLN A 18 10.42 -25.01 -0.48
C GLN A 18 10.54 -24.01 -1.62
N TYR A 19 11.70 -23.97 -2.26
CA TYR A 19 12.04 -23.01 -3.32
C TYR A 19 10.98 -22.95 -4.45
N GLU A 20 10.39 -24.09 -4.79
CA GLU A 20 9.31 -24.22 -5.76
C GLU A 20 7.95 -23.68 -5.24
N GLY A 21 7.81 -23.51 -3.93
CA GLY A 21 6.61 -23.00 -3.28
C GLY A 21 6.66 -21.54 -2.85
N LEU A 22 7.73 -20.80 -3.19
CA LEU A 22 7.92 -19.42 -2.72
C LEU A 22 6.70 -18.52 -3.04
N GLN A 23 6.10 -18.67 -4.21
CA GLN A 23 4.89 -17.95 -4.60
C GLN A 23 3.67 -18.28 -3.73
N ASN A 24 3.63 -19.46 -3.10
CA ASN A 24 2.55 -19.89 -2.20
C ASN A 24 2.78 -19.34 -0.78
N ILE A 25 4.03 -19.09 -0.43
CA ILE A 25 4.42 -18.53 0.89
C ILE A 25 4.27 -17.02 0.89
N LEU A 26 4.67 -16.39 -0.22
CA LEU A 26 4.66 -14.94 -0.40
C LEU A 26 3.69 -14.55 -1.53
N PRO A 27 2.38 -14.79 -1.33
CA PRO A 27 1.41 -14.55 -2.38
C PRO A 27 1.41 -13.09 -2.82
N SER A 28 1.56 -12.88 -4.13
CA SER A 28 1.53 -11.58 -4.77
C SER A 28 0.09 -11.11 -5.02
N HIS A 29 -0.03 -9.96 -5.67
CA HIS A 29 -1.33 -9.41 -6.09
C HIS A 29 -2.11 -10.34 -7.04
N SER A 30 -1.45 -11.20 -7.83
CA SER A 30 -2.10 -12.09 -8.80
C SER A 30 -2.74 -13.33 -8.18
N GLN A 31 -2.44 -13.68 -6.94
CA GLN A 31 -2.95 -14.88 -6.29
C GLN A 31 -4.26 -14.62 -5.55
N LYS A 32 -5.02 -15.69 -5.31
CA LYS A 32 -6.32 -15.62 -4.62
C LYS A 32 -6.15 -15.19 -3.16
N ILE A 33 -7.13 -14.43 -2.67
CA ILE A 33 -7.26 -14.12 -1.24
C ILE A 33 -7.61 -15.42 -0.51
N GLY A 34 -6.96 -15.66 0.63
CA GLY A 34 -7.23 -16.85 1.44
C GLY A 34 -6.86 -18.18 0.75
N MET A 35 -5.81 -18.18 -0.07
CA MET A 35 -5.45 -19.30 -0.93
C MET A 35 -5.24 -20.63 -0.20
N ASN A 36 -4.87 -20.60 1.09
CA ASN A 36 -4.61 -21.80 1.90
C ASN A 36 -5.78 -22.13 2.86
N VAL A 37 -6.90 -21.42 2.76
CA VAL A 37 -8.03 -21.59 3.70
C VAL A 37 -8.67 -22.97 3.58
N TYR A 38 -8.80 -23.46 2.36
CA TYR A 38 -9.37 -24.78 2.11
C TYR A 38 -8.53 -25.87 2.79
N GLU A 39 -7.25 -25.92 2.52
CA GLU A 39 -6.32 -26.90 3.07
C GLU A 39 -6.27 -26.82 4.60
N ALA A 40 -6.20 -25.62 5.16
CA ALA A 40 -6.23 -25.43 6.60
C ALA A 40 -7.54 -25.92 7.23
N SER A 41 -8.67 -25.70 6.58
CA SER A 41 -9.98 -26.16 7.06
C SER A 41 -10.11 -27.69 7.02
N GLU A 42 -9.54 -28.36 5.99
CA GLU A 42 -9.51 -29.82 5.93
C GLU A 42 -8.61 -30.42 7.02
N ILE A 43 -7.46 -29.81 7.26
CA ILE A 43 -6.56 -30.21 8.35
C ILE A 43 -7.26 -30.09 9.70
N LYS A 44 -7.97 -28.99 9.93
CA LYS A 44 -8.70 -28.76 11.19
C LYS A 44 -9.71 -29.87 11.50
N LYS A 45 -10.31 -30.50 10.53
CA LYS A 45 -11.28 -31.58 10.73
C LYS A 45 -10.67 -32.87 11.31
N VAL A 46 -9.35 -33.05 11.12
CA VAL A 46 -8.66 -34.31 11.45
C VAL A 46 -7.63 -34.19 12.58
N VAL A 47 -7.43 -32.96 13.11
CA VAL A 47 -6.50 -32.74 14.22
C VAL A 47 -7.22 -32.13 15.43
N ASN A 48 -6.65 -32.39 16.63
CA ASN A 48 -7.17 -31.88 17.90
C ASN A 48 -6.32 -30.71 18.47
N ILE A 49 -5.50 -30.10 17.61
CA ILE A 49 -4.68 -28.94 17.98
C ILE A 49 -5.16 -27.70 17.22
N PRO A 50 -4.91 -26.49 17.74
CA PRO A 50 -5.26 -25.26 17.03
C PRO A 50 -4.61 -25.16 15.65
N VAL A 51 -5.41 -24.78 14.64
CA VAL A 51 -4.98 -24.61 13.25
C VAL A 51 -5.05 -23.13 12.89
N PHE A 52 -3.90 -22.56 12.51
CA PHE A 52 -3.79 -21.19 12.03
C PHE A 52 -3.54 -21.17 10.53
N VAL A 53 -4.22 -20.27 9.81
CA VAL A 53 -4.05 -20.11 8.38
C VAL A 53 -3.29 -18.84 8.04
N VAL A 54 -2.42 -18.93 7.03
CA VAL A 54 -1.77 -17.81 6.36
C VAL A 54 -2.01 -17.96 4.84
N GLY A 55 -2.11 -16.85 4.11
CA GLY A 55 -2.25 -16.91 2.65
C GLY A 55 -3.06 -15.74 2.09
N LYS A 56 -2.42 -14.56 1.98
CA LYS A 56 -3.05 -13.35 1.41
C LYS A 56 -4.39 -12.98 2.08
N ILE A 57 -4.46 -13.10 3.40
CA ILE A 57 -5.60 -12.63 4.19
C ILE A 57 -5.25 -11.21 4.66
N ASN A 58 -5.81 -10.19 4.00
CA ASN A 58 -5.48 -8.79 4.20
C ASN A 58 -6.63 -7.99 4.82
N ASP A 59 -7.82 -8.55 4.91
CA ASP A 59 -8.99 -7.93 5.55
C ASP A 59 -9.26 -8.64 6.88
N VAL A 60 -9.24 -7.88 7.95
CA VAL A 60 -9.47 -8.40 9.31
C VAL A 60 -10.89 -8.94 9.49
N ARG A 61 -11.88 -8.39 8.77
CA ARG A 61 -13.26 -8.89 8.80
C ARG A 61 -13.36 -10.26 8.16
N TYR A 62 -12.64 -10.48 7.07
CA TYR A 62 -12.53 -11.81 6.47
C TYR A 62 -11.80 -12.79 7.40
N ALA A 63 -10.74 -12.34 8.08
CA ALA A 63 -10.07 -13.16 9.09
C ALA A 63 -10.99 -13.56 10.22
N ALA A 64 -11.82 -12.64 10.73
CA ALA A 64 -12.81 -12.91 11.76
C ALA A 64 -13.89 -13.90 11.30
N ASP A 65 -14.43 -13.73 10.09
CA ASP A 65 -15.42 -14.65 9.48
C ASP A 65 -14.89 -16.09 9.39
N LEU A 66 -13.63 -16.28 9.04
CA LEU A 66 -13.02 -17.62 8.98
C LEU A 66 -12.99 -18.31 10.36
N VAL A 67 -12.69 -17.56 11.42
CA VAL A 67 -12.66 -18.07 12.78
C VAL A 67 -14.09 -18.30 13.31
N GLU A 68 -14.98 -17.36 13.10
CA GLU A 68 -16.39 -17.44 13.52
C GLU A 68 -17.11 -18.64 12.91
N ARG A 69 -16.86 -18.92 11.64
CA ARG A 69 -17.37 -20.11 10.93
C ARG A 69 -16.69 -21.40 11.34
N GLY A 70 -15.71 -21.37 12.23
CA GLY A 70 -14.98 -22.54 12.70
C GLY A 70 -14.10 -23.21 11.65
N LEU A 71 -13.75 -22.52 10.56
CA LEU A 71 -12.89 -23.07 9.52
C LEU A 71 -11.43 -23.19 9.95
N VAL A 72 -11.00 -22.30 10.85
CA VAL A 72 -9.66 -22.26 11.46
C VAL A 72 -9.78 -21.73 12.89
N ASP A 73 -8.74 -21.89 13.69
CA ASP A 73 -8.69 -21.34 15.07
C ASP A 73 -8.08 -19.94 15.11
N GLY A 74 -7.33 -19.58 14.08
CA GLY A 74 -6.75 -18.26 13.98
C GLY A 74 -6.16 -17.97 12.59
N VAL A 75 -5.79 -16.72 12.38
CA VAL A 75 -5.25 -16.22 11.12
C VAL A 75 -3.93 -15.49 11.36
N SER A 76 -2.91 -15.80 10.58
CA SER A 76 -1.62 -15.09 10.59
C SER A 76 -1.61 -13.99 9.53
N MET A 77 -1.45 -12.75 9.96
CA MET A 77 -1.48 -11.55 9.09
C MET A 77 -0.14 -10.81 9.16
N GLY A 78 0.88 -11.22 8.39
CA GLY A 78 2.20 -10.57 8.41
C GLY A 78 2.21 -9.20 7.73
N ARG A 79 2.07 -9.17 6.40
CA ARG A 79 2.13 -7.92 5.61
C ARG A 79 1.06 -6.87 5.93
N PRO A 80 -0.17 -7.24 6.30
CA PRO A 80 -1.13 -6.27 6.81
C PRO A 80 -0.65 -5.51 8.04
N LEU A 81 0.06 -6.18 8.95
CA LEU A 81 0.65 -5.55 10.15
C LEU A 81 1.85 -4.65 9.83
N LEU A 82 2.55 -4.89 8.71
CA LEU A 82 3.55 -3.93 8.21
C LEU A 82 2.88 -2.68 7.62
N ALA A 83 1.74 -2.85 6.94
CA ALA A 83 0.99 -1.73 6.39
C ALA A 83 0.32 -0.90 7.51
N ASP A 84 -0.16 -1.56 8.55
CA ASP A 84 -0.80 -0.96 9.71
C ASP A 84 -0.48 -1.74 10.99
N PRO A 85 0.50 -1.29 11.80
CA PRO A 85 0.82 -1.95 13.07
C PRO A 85 -0.34 -1.94 14.08
N ASP A 86 -1.21 -0.93 14.01
CA ASP A 86 -2.38 -0.79 14.89
C ASP A 86 -3.62 -1.54 14.38
N LEU A 87 -3.50 -2.35 13.32
CA LEU A 87 -4.63 -3.09 12.74
C LEU A 87 -5.45 -3.85 13.78
N PRO A 88 -4.87 -4.63 14.72
CA PRO A 88 -5.66 -5.36 15.72
C PRO A 88 -6.43 -4.41 16.66
N LYS A 89 -5.79 -3.33 17.12
CA LYS A 89 -6.41 -2.33 17.98
C LYS A 89 -7.57 -1.64 17.28
N LYS A 90 -7.37 -1.19 16.04
CA LYS A 90 -8.42 -0.55 15.22
C LYS A 90 -9.59 -1.49 14.97
N ALA A 91 -9.32 -2.77 14.74
CA ALA A 91 -10.35 -3.78 14.56
C ALA A 91 -11.19 -4.00 15.83
N LEU A 92 -10.55 -4.12 16.99
CA LEU A 92 -11.24 -4.24 18.29
C LEU A 92 -12.12 -3.02 18.62
N GLU A 93 -11.70 -1.85 18.16
CA GLU A 93 -12.44 -0.57 18.30
C GLU A 93 -13.47 -0.35 17.18
N ASN A 94 -13.70 -1.32 16.30
CA ASN A 94 -14.58 -1.23 15.12
C ASN A 94 -14.22 -0.06 14.16
N ARG A 95 -12.97 0.39 14.15
CA ARG A 95 -12.47 1.46 13.29
C ARG A 95 -11.87 0.90 11.99
N PHE A 96 -12.66 0.13 11.25
CA PHE A 96 -12.20 -0.58 10.05
C PHE A 96 -11.72 0.35 8.94
N ASP A 97 -12.35 1.51 8.77
CA ASP A 97 -11.98 2.49 7.74
C ASP A 97 -10.64 3.20 8.06
N ASP A 98 -10.23 3.19 9.33
CA ASP A 98 -8.93 3.71 9.77
C ASP A 98 -7.77 2.74 9.52
N ILE A 99 -8.05 1.49 9.14
CA ILE A 99 -7.02 0.48 8.87
C ILE A 99 -6.38 0.75 7.51
N THR A 100 -5.07 0.94 7.49
CA THR A 100 -4.29 1.08 6.26
C THR A 100 -4.20 -0.28 5.54
N PRO A 101 -4.78 -0.45 4.35
CA PRO A 101 -4.85 -1.75 3.69
C PRO A 101 -3.51 -2.15 3.08
N CYS A 102 -3.11 -3.41 3.23
CA CYS A 102 -2.00 -3.98 2.48
C CYS A 102 -2.40 -4.14 1.00
N GLY A 103 -1.60 -3.60 0.09
CA GLY A 103 -1.85 -3.69 -1.36
C GLY A 103 -1.38 -4.99 -2.01
N SER A 104 -0.89 -5.97 -1.25
CA SER A 104 -0.33 -7.25 -1.77
C SER A 104 0.74 -7.08 -2.85
N CYS A 105 1.38 -5.92 -2.93
CA CYS A 105 2.31 -5.58 -4.00
C CYS A 105 3.61 -6.40 -3.96
N GLY A 106 3.97 -6.98 -2.79
CA GLY A 106 5.18 -7.81 -2.63
C GLY A 106 6.50 -7.08 -2.90
N GLY A 107 6.49 -5.75 -2.98
CA GLY A 107 7.64 -4.97 -3.40
C GLY A 107 8.75 -4.96 -2.35
N ARG A 108 8.73 -4.03 -1.43
CA ARG A 108 9.84 -3.80 -0.50
C ARG A 108 9.79 -4.62 0.79
N CYS A 109 8.66 -5.26 1.10
CA CYS A 109 8.52 -6.11 2.28
C CYS A 109 9.06 -7.52 2.08
N ILE A 110 9.22 -7.95 0.82
CA ILE A 110 9.71 -9.29 0.44
C ILE A 110 11.10 -9.20 -0.18
N THR A 111 11.32 -8.18 -1.03
CA THR A 111 12.57 -7.99 -1.75
C THR A 111 13.29 -6.78 -1.17
N PRO A 112 14.31 -6.98 -0.30
CA PRO A 112 15.13 -5.88 0.19
C PRO A 112 15.87 -5.20 -0.97
N GLU A 113 16.00 -3.88 -0.91
CA GLU A 113 16.74 -3.11 -1.92
C GLU A 113 18.25 -3.40 -1.86
N ASP A 114 18.75 -3.61 -0.67
CA ASP A 114 20.14 -3.95 -0.42
C ASP A 114 20.22 -5.34 0.22
N PRO A 115 20.78 -6.34 -0.50
CA PRO A 115 21.00 -7.68 0.05
C PRO A 115 21.92 -7.70 1.28
N HIS A 116 22.82 -6.70 1.42
CA HIS A 116 23.75 -6.59 2.54
C HIS A 116 23.13 -5.92 3.77
N HIS A 117 22.07 -5.14 3.57
CA HIS A 117 21.31 -4.47 4.63
C HIS A 117 19.80 -4.69 4.40
N PRO A 118 19.30 -5.90 4.68
CA PRO A 118 17.93 -6.29 4.37
C PRO A 118 16.94 -5.64 5.35
N VAL A 119 16.68 -4.35 5.17
CA VAL A 119 15.63 -3.65 5.94
C VAL A 119 14.30 -3.86 5.27
N CYS A 120 13.34 -4.39 6.01
CA CYS A 120 11.95 -4.50 5.56
C CYS A 120 11.37 -3.09 5.41
N LYS A 121 10.78 -2.81 4.24
CA LYS A 121 10.10 -1.55 3.95
C LYS A 121 8.71 -1.82 3.38
N CYS A 122 7.85 -0.81 3.36
CA CYS A 122 6.54 -0.91 2.76
C CYS A 122 6.29 0.27 1.81
N HIS A 123 5.70 0.01 0.63
CA HIS A 123 5.32 1.09 -0.30
C HIS A 123 4.13 1.92 0.20
N ILE A 124 3.33 1.34 1.10
CA ILE A 124 2.12 1.96 1.62
C ILE A 124 2.39 2.67 2.94
N ASN A 125 3.16 2.04 3.83
CA ASN A 125 3.56 2.61 5.10
C ASN A 125 5.06 2.96 5.06
N PRO A 126 5.43 4.22 4.85
CA PRO A 126 6.83 4.64 4.78
C PRO A 126 7.55 4.61 6.13
N LEU A 127 6.81 4.44 7.24
CA LEU A 127 7.40 4.41 8.59
C LEU A 127 7.95 3.04 8.97
N VAL A 128 7.69 1.96 8.18
CA VAL A 128 8.21 0.62 8.50
C VAL A 128 9.72 0.65 8.65
N GLY A 129 10.20 0.28 9.86
CA GLY A 129 11.59 0.30 10.25
C GLY A 129 12.16 1.69 10.59
N HIS A 130 11.31 2.71 10.62
CA HIS A 130 11.67 4.10 10.93
C HIS A 130 10.70 4.74 11.95
N GLU A 131 9.93 3.93 12.66
CA GLU A 131 8.91 4.40 13.60
C GLU A 131 9.51 5.24 14.72
N TYR A 132 10.73 4.89 15.13
CA TYR A 132 11.48 5.63 16.14
C TYR A 132 12.08 6.95 15.60
N ASP A 133 12.53 6.95 14.35
CA ASP A 133 13.20 8.10 13.72
C ASP A 133 12.23 9.23 13.42
N PHE A 134 10.98 8.88 13.13
CA PHE A 134 9.93 9.82 12.72
C PHE A 134 8.69 9.73 13.62
N PRO A 135 8.80 10.12 14.91
CA PRO A 135 7.65 10.12 15.79
C PRO A 135 6.59 11.09 15.28
N PHE A 136 5.34 10.65 15.32
CA PHE A 136 4.22 11.49 14.92
C PHE A 136 3.90 12.50 16.03
N ASN A 137 4.34 13.74 15.84
CA ASN A 137 4.10 14.82 16.77
C ASN A 137 3.21 15.91 16.15
N PRO A 138 2.06 16.25 16.73
CA PRO A 138 1.31 17.43 16.35
C PRO A 138 2.17 18.69 16.45
N THR A 139 1.90 19.68 15.60
CA THR A 139 2.60 20.97 15.64
C THR A 139 1.83 21.98 16.50
N ASP A 140 2.57 22.80 17.24
CA ASP A 140 2.06 23.99 17.93
C ASP A 140 2.10 25.24 17.04
N LYS A 141 2.70 25.13 15.84
CA LYS A 141 2.84 26.20 14.85
C LYS A 141 2.23 25.80 13.51
N PRO A 142 0.88 25.82 13.38
CA PRO A 142 0.22 25.55 12.11
C PRO A 142 0.74 26.43 10.99
N ARG A 143 0.88 25.85 9.81
CA ARG A 143 1.30 26.54 8.58
C ARG A 143 0.27 26.28 7.48
N LYS A 144 0.15 27.24 6.57
CA LYS A 144 -0.57 27.07 5.31
C LYS A 144 0.33 26.35 4.32
N VAL A 145 0.02 25.07 4.09
CA VAL A 145 0.83 24.18 3.23
C VAL A 145 0.12 23.94 1.91
N LEU A 146 0.80 24.25 0.81
CA LEU A 146 0.33 23.90 -0.53
C LEU A 146 1.06 22.66 -1.03
N ILE A 147 0.28 21.67 -1.50
CA ILE A 147 0.81 20.48 -2.15
C ILE A 147 0.39 20.49 -3.61
N ILE A 148 1.36 20.36 -4.51
CA ILE A 148 1.15 20.37 -5.94
C ILE A 148 1.23 18.92 -6.45
N GLY A 149 0.06 18.37 -6.80
CA GLY A 149 -0.11 17.00 -7.25
C GLY A 149 -0.77 16.07 -6.23
N ALA A 150 -1.86 15.42 -6.63
CA ALA A 150 -2.62 14.47 -5.82
C ALA A 150 -2.30 13.01 -6.16
N GLY A 151 -1.09 12.71 -6.57
CA GLY A 151 -0.56 11.34 -6.64
C GLY A 151 -0.32 10.76 -5.24
N PRO A 152 0.08 9.46 -5.14
CA PRO A 152 0.26 8.81 -3.83
C PRO A 152 1.18 9.58 -2.88
N GLY A 153 2.30 10.12 -3.37
CA GLY A 153 3.24 10.92 -2.57
C GLY A 153 2.62 12.21 -2.04
N GLY A 154 1.93 12.97 -2.92
CA GLY A 154 1.24 14.19 -2.52
C GLY A 154 0.11 13.93 -1.54
N MET A 155 -0.69 12.90 -1.79
CA MET A 155 -1.78 12.47 -0.89
C MET A 155 -1.27 12.08 0.50
N TYR A 156 -0.20 11.26 0.56
CA TYR A 156 0.36 10.85 1.84
C TYR A 156 0.94 12.05 2.61
N THR A 157 1.64 12.95 1.91
CA THR A 157 2.15 14.19 2.48
C THR A 157 1.02 15.08 3.00
N ALA A 158 -0.07 15.21 2.23
CA ALA A 158 -1.24 16.00 2.62
C ALA A 158 -1.87 15.49 3.91
N VAL A 159 -2.11 14.18 3.97
CA VAL A 159 -2.64 13.52 5.16
C VAL A 159 -1.74 13.74 6.36
N THR A 160 -0.45 13.45 6.22
CA THR A 160 0.52 13.58 7.33
C THR A 160 0.63 15.02 7.84
N ALA A 161 0.67 16.00 6.93
CA ALA A 161 0.74 17.41 7.32
C ALA A 161 -0.54 17.87 8.02
N ALA A 162 -1.72 17.49 7.50
CA ALA A 162 -3.01 17.85 8.10
C ALA A 162 -3.23 17.19 9.46
N GLU A 163 -2.90 15.90 9.60
CA GLU A 163 -2.98 15.18 10.88
C GLU A 163 -2.01 15.76 11.92
N ARG A 164 -0.91 16.39 11.49
CA ARG A 164 0.00 17.14 12.38
C ARG A 164 -0.52 18.53 12.75
N GLY A 165 -1.63 19.00 12.17
CA GLY A 165 -2.26 20.26 12.51
C GLY A 165 -1.99 21.42 11.55
N HIS A 166 -1.43 21.18 10.37
CA HIS A 166 -1.26 22.22 9.35
C HIS A 166 -2.55 22.44 8.54
N ASP A 167 -2.76 23.66 8.01
CA ASP A 167 -3.81 23.97 7.02
C ASP A 167 -3.32 23.56 5.63
N VAL A 168 -3.86 22.47 5.11
CA VAL A 168 -3.36 21.83 3.87
C VAL A 168 -4.32 21.99 2.72
N THR A 169 -3.79 22.50 1.61
CA THR A 169 -4.48 22.55 0.31
C THR A 169 -3.68 21.78 -0.73
N VAL A 170 -4.37 20.93 -1.50
CA VAL A 170 -3.79 20.16 -2.61
C VAL A 170 -4.31 20.70 -3.93
N TRP A 171 -3.43 21.10 -4.83
CA TRP A 171 -3.77 21.42 -6.22
C TRP A 171 -3.45 20.24 -7.12
N GLU A 172 -4.42 19.87 -7.95
CA GLU A 172 -4.30 18.78 -8.90
C GLU A 172 -4.81 19.21 -10.29
N LYS A 173 -3.96 19.06 -11.28
CA LYS A 173 -4.31 19.44 -12.67
C LYS A 173 -5.39 18.56 -13.29
N SER A 174 -5.49 17.31 -12.84
CA SER A 174 -6.54 16.39 -13.30
C SER A 174 -7.85 16.60 -12.53
N LYS A 175 -8.87 15.82 -12.90
CA LYS A 175 -10.18 15.86 -12.24
C LYS A 175 -10.29 14.95 -11.00
N GLN A 176 -9.23 14.20 -10.68
CA GLN A 176 -9.26 13.18 -9.63
C GLN A 176 -7.88 12.95 -9.02
N ILE A 177 -7.88 12.40 -7.81
CA ILE A 177 -6.67 11.96 -7.11
C ILE A 177 -6.09 10.69 -7.75
N GLY A 178 -4.85 10.34 -7.36
CA GLY A 178 -4.20 9.04 -7.62
C GLY A 178 -3.05 9.10 -8.61
N GLY A 179 -2.98 10.13 -9.48
CA GLY A 179 -1.87 10.28 -10.43
C GLY A 179 -1.62 8.99 -11.23
N GLN A 180 -0.36 8.56 -11.32
CA GLN A 180 0.03 7.36 -12.06
C GLN A 180 -0.49 6.05 -11.43
N LEU A 181 -0.89 6.04 -10.16
CA LEU A 181 -1.49 4.86 -9.56
C LEU A 181 -2.78 4.45 -10.28
N ASN A 182 -3.55 5.43 -10.80
CA ASN A 182 -4.74 5.15 -11.59
C ASN A 182 -4.45 4.34 -12.87
N LEU A 183 -3.25 4.47 -13.43
CA LEU A 183 -2.81 3.66 -14.57
C LEU A 183 -2.27 2.29 -14.10
N ALA A 184 -1.52 2.27 -13.02
CA ALA A 184 -0.93 1.04 -12.50
C ALA A 184 -1.98 -0.02 -12.13
N VAL A 185 -3.12 0.39 -11.59
CA VAL A 185 -4.19 -0.51 -11.16
C VAL A 185 -5.04 -1.07 -12.31
N VAL A 186 -4.88 -0.57 -13.53
CA VAL A 186 -5.55 -1.12 -14.73
C VAL A 186 -5.03 -2.51 -15.08
N SER A 187 -3.76 -2.78 -14.76
CA SER A 187 -3.14 -4.08 -15.01
C SER A 187 -3.82 -5.18 -14.20
N PRO A 188 -4.01 -6.40 -14.77
CA PRO A 188 -4.62 -7.53 -14.07
C PRO A 188 -3.94 -7.81 -12.71
N GLY A 189 -4.75 -8.06 -11.69
CA GLY A 189 -4.31 -8.41 -10.35
C GLY A 189 -3.88 -7.22 -9.47
N LYS A 190 -3.70 -6.01 -10.02
CA LYS A 190 -3.23 -4.84 -9.25
C LYS A 190 -4.35 -4.00 -8.62
N GLN A 191 -5.60 -4.41 -8.77
CA GLN A 191 -6.78 -3.67 -8.29
C GLN A 191 -6.78 -3.46 -6.77
N GLU A 192 -6.10 -4.31 -6.00
CA GLU A 192 -5.98 -4.15 -4.54
C GLU A 192 -5.30 -2.83 -4.14
N MET A 193 -4.46 -2.27 -4.99
CA MET A 193 -3.83 -0.96 -4.76
C MET A 193 -4.85 0.20 -4.76
N CYS A 194 -6.04 0.01 -5.37
CA CYS A 194 -7.13 1.00 -5.29
C CYS A 194 -7.58 1.20 -3.84
N LYS A 195 -7.57 0.15 -3.02
CA LYS A 195 -7.97 0.24 -1.61
C LYS A 195 -7.12 1.24 -0.85
N TRP A 196 -5.82 1.29 -1.15
CA TRP A 196 -4.91 2.26 -0.55
C TRP A 196 -5.25 3.69 -0.96
N LEU A 197 -5.53 3.93 -2.24
CA LEU A 197 -5.94 5.26 -2.71
C LEU A 197 -7.26 5.71 -2.07
N THR A 198 -8.23 4.79 -1.95
CA THR A 198 -9.49 5.03 -1.25
C THR A 198 -9.26 5.39 0.21
N HIS A 199 -8.38 4.67 0.88
CA HIS A 199 -8.01 4.92 2.27
C HIS A 199 -7.30 6.27 2.44
N LEU A 200 -6.35 6.63 1.55
CA LEU A 200 -5.71 7.95 1.57
C LEU A 200 -6.75 9.09 1.39
N ASN A 201 -7.72 8.89 0.50
CA ASN A 201 -8.80 9.86 0.32
C ASN A 201 -9.69 9.99 1.57
N TYR A 202 -10.01 8.87 2.20
CA TYR A 202 -10.75 8.86 3.47
C TYR A 202 -9.98 9.63 4.56
N ARG A 203 -8.69 9.32 4.77
CA ARG A 203 -7.84 10.01 5.74
C ARG A 203 -7.72 11.51 5.45
N ALA A 204 -7.52 11.87 4.19
CA ALA A 204 -7.41 13.27 3.77
C ALA A 204 -8.68 14.06 4.10
N LYS A 205 -9.86 13.50 3.82
CA LYS A 205 -11.14 14.11 4.18
C LYS A 205 -11.31 14.22 5.70
N LYS A 206 -11.00 13.16 6.44
CA LYS A 206 -11.06 13.12 7.90
C LYS A 206 -10.14 14.17 8.55
N ALA A 207 -8.97 14.39 7.96
CA ALA A 207 -8.00 15.39 8.41
C ALA A 207 -8.29 16.83 7.92
N GLY A 208 -9.35 17.04 7.13
CA GLY A 208 -9.74 18.38 6.66
C GLY A 208 -8.89 18.92 5.50
N VAL A 209 -8.22 18.06 4.73
CA VAL A 209 -7.46 18.47 3.55
C VAL A 209 -8.39 19.08 2.50
N LYS A 210 -8.02 20.25 1.99
CA LYS A 210 -8.74 20.96 0.91
C LYS A 210 -8.19 20.54 -0.46
N PHE A 211 -9.08 20.28 -1.43
CA PHE A 211 -8.68 19.90 -2.79
C PHE A 211 -9.20 20.90 -3.82
N GLU A 212 -8.32 21.34 -4.71
CA GLU A 212 -8.66 22.10 -5.90
C GLU A 212 -8.23 21.32 -7.14
N PHE A 213 -9.22 20.70 -7.80
CA PHE A 213 -9.03 19.93 -9.03
C PHE A 213 -9.07 20.82 -10.28
N LYS A 214 -8.50 20.29 -11.39
CA LYS A 214 -8.36 21.02 -12.67
C LYS A 214 -7.60 22.34 -12.48
N LYS A 215 -6.71 22.37 -11.50
CA LYS A 215 -5.89 23.52 -11.16
C LYS A 215 -4.41 23.18 -11.39
N GLU A 216 -3.86 23.77 -12.42
CA GLU A 216 -2.44 23.68 -12.69
C GLU A 216 -1.70 24.74 -11.88
N ALA A 217 -0.59 24.32 -11.26
CA ALA A 217 0.22 25.24 -10.48
C ALA A 217 1.21 25.98 -11.40
N THR A 218 1.18 27.30 -11.35
CA THR A 218 2.18 28.19 -11.94
C THR A 218 2.87 29.00 -10.86
N VAL A 219 3.98 29.63 -11.18
CA VAL A 219 4.71 30.47 -10.22
C VAL A 219 3.83 31.63 -9.73
N GLU A 220 3.03 32.19 -10.62
CA GLU A 220 2.17 33.34 -10.37
C GLU A 220 1.05 32.97 -9.37
N ASN A 221 0.29 31.90 -9.65
CA ASN A 221 -0.83 31.52 -8.80
C ASN A 221 -0.37 30.92 -7.45
N VAL A 222 0.81 30.32 -7.37
CA VAL A 222 1.41 29.91 -6.09
C VAL A 222 1.81 31.12 -5.25
N LYS A 223 2.40 32.16 -5.87
CA LYS A 223 2.70 33.42 -5.16
C LYS A 223 1.45 34.13 -4.67
N GLU A 224 0.40 34.17 -5.49
CA GLU A 224 -0.90 34.74 -5.12
C GLU A 224 -1.56 33.97 -3.97
N PHE A 225 -1.47 32.63 -3.98
CA PHE A 225 -2.00 31.81 -2.89
C PHE A 225 -1.25 32.05 -1.57
N ALA A 226 0.00 32.50 -1.64
CA ALA A 226 0.86 32.84 -0.51
C ALA A 226 0.91 31.73 0.57
N PRO A 227 1.38 30.53 0.28
CA PRO A 227 1.54 29.46 1.26
C PRO A 227 2.83 29.71 2.09
N ASP A 228 2.85 29.22 3.34
CA ASP A 228 4.06 29.19 4.17
C ASP A 228 5.06 28.12 3.72
N ALA A 229 4.55 27.06 3.09
CA ALA A 229 5.36 25.99 2.53
C ALA A 229 4.72 25.37 1.28
N VAL A 230 5.55 24.96 0.33
CA VAL A 230 5.11 24.27 -0.88
C VAL A 230 5.80 22.92 -0.99
N VAL A 231 5.02 21.89 -1.26
CA VAL A 231 5.52 20.55 -1.57
C VAL A 231 5.20 20.22 -3.03
N VAL A 232 6.23 20.00 -3.83
CA VAL A 232 6.10 19.62 -5.24
C VAL A 232 6.06 18.10 -5.34
N ALA A 233 4.89 17.55 -5.70
CA ALA A 233 4.63 16.12 -5.81
C ALA A 233 4.00 15.78 -7.19
N THR A 234 4.47 16.44 -8.25
CA THR A 234 3.92 16.37 -9.61
C THR A 234 4.16 15.04 -10.33
N GLY A 235 5.00 14.18 -9.77
CA GLY A 235 5.32 12.85 -10.33
C GLY A 235 6.28 12.96 -11.52
N ALA A 236 6.22 11.95 -12.40
CA ALA A 236 7.05 11.84 -13.58
C ALA A 236 6.19 11.69 -14.85
N THR A 237 6.78 12.01 -16.00
CA THR A 237 6.21 11.76 -17.33
C THR A 237 6.99 10.66 -18.03
N PRO A 238 6.37 9.90 -18.97
CA PRO A 238 7.09 8.91 -19.76
C PRO A 238 8.24 9.56 -20.54
N LEU A 239 9.42 8.96 -20.48
CA LEU A 239 10.52 9.30 -21.34
C LEU A 239 10.36 8.60 -22.68
N ILE A 240 10.37 9.36 -23.77
CA ILE A 240 10.45 8.83 -25.12
C ILE A 240 11.93 8.83 -25.54
N PRO A 241 12.56 7.65 -25.71
CA PRO A 241 13.98 7.55 -25.97
C PRO A 241 14.29 7.92 -27.43
N THR A 242 14.50 9.19 -27.73
CA THR A 242 14.77 9.71 -29.06
C THR A 242 16.08 9.19 -29.68
N PHE A 243 16.95 8.58 -28.85
CA PHE A 243 18.19 7.95 -29.33
C PHE A 243 17.96 6.60 -30.02
N ILE A 244 16.76 6.02 -29.92
CA ILE A 244 16.39 4.77 -30.63
C ILE A 244 16.06 5.17 -32.06
N LYS A 245 16.78 4.55 -33.06
CA LYS A 245 16.56 4.78 -34.49
C LYS A 245 15.11 4.46 -34.87
N GLY A 246 14.46 5.38 -35.57
CA GLY A 246 13.06 5.26 -35.99
C GLY A 246 12.04 5.89 -35.01
N VAL A 247 12.47 6.32 -33.84
CA VAL A 247 11.61 7.10 -32.92
C VAL A 247 11.43 8.50 -33.54
N GLY A 248 10.18 8.88 -33.84
CA GLY A 248 9.82 10.09 -34.57
C GLY A 248 9.49 9.85 -36.04
N ASP A 249 10.00 8.77 -36.64
CA ASP A 249 9.67 8.38 -38.02
C ASP A 249 8.45 7.45 -38.08
N TYR A 250 8.19 6.74 -36.98
CA TYR A 250 7.07 5.80 -36.81
C TYR A 250 6.20 6.19 -35.63
N PRO A 251 4.91 5.78 -35.62
CA PRO A 251 4.04 5.99 -34.49
C PRO A 251 4.61 5.28 -33.23
N VAL A 252 4.88 6.05 -32.17
CA VAL A 252 5.36 5.54 -30.89
C VAL A 252 4.26 5.71 -29.86
N ILE A 253 3.85 4.61 -29.24
CA ILE A 253 2.89 4.57 -28.15
C ILE A 253 3.61 4.24 -26.84
N THR A 254 3.28 4.98 -25.79
CA THR A 254 3.80 4.70 -24.45
C THR A 254 2.91 3.71 -23.70
N THR A 255 3.46 3.08 -22.68
CA THR A 255 2.65 2.25 -21.75
C THR A 255 1.52 3.07 -21.09
N HIS A 256 1.72 4.37 -20.89
CA HIS A 256 0.67 5.27 -20.39
C HIS A 256 -0.49 5.39 -21.38
N ASP A 257 -0.21 5.45 -22.68
CA ASP A 257 -1.26 5.55 -23.71
C ASP A 257 -2.09 4.28 -23.74
N VAL A 258 -1.45 3.10 -23.69
CA VAL A 258 -2.12 1.79 -23.62
C VAL A 258 -2.98 1.68 -22.37
N LEU A 259 -2.40 1.95 -21.17
CA LEU A 259 -3.12 1.82 -19.91
C LEU A 259 -4.24 2.84 -19.73
N SER A 260 -4.12 4.02 -20.37
CA SER A 260 -5.17 5.03 -20.37
C SER A 260 -6.23 4.80 -21.45
N ARG A 261 -6.10 3.72 -22.25
CA ARG A 261 -7.01 3.38 -23.37
C ARG A 261 -7.15 4.50 -24.41
N LYS A 262 -6.05 5.18 -24.70
CA LYS A 262 -5.99 6.20 -25.77
C LYS A 262 -5.68 5.59 -27.14
N VAL A 263 -5.31 4.32 -27.15
CA VAL A 263 -5.00 3.50 -28.32
C VAL A 263 -5.66 2.15 -28.17
#